data_1d6ca7106761cc96681dfca3b705e8a3
#
_entry.id   1d6ca7106761cc96681dfca3b705e8a3
#
_cell.length_a   1.000
_cell.length_b   1.000
_cell.length_c   1.000
_cell.angle_alpha   90.00
_cell.angle_beta   90.00
_cell.angle_gamma   90.00
#
_symmetry.space_group_name_H-M   'P 1'
#
loop_
_entity.id
_entity.type
_entity.pdbx_description
1 polymer ?
#
loop_
_entity_poly.entity_id
_entity_poly.type
_entity_poly.pdbx_seq_one_letter_code
_entity_poly.pdbx_strand_id
1 'polypeptide(L)'
;AAALLLMVSSFSVGAIAFAHEIIIEVPVEQENVVLEEIGLTLILPDSWKGKYEVIEDIFVPNNSTMWEFCVKSVYNAQTPADESGEVLYRGTLFYIFQYADYCMSAKEFEQSGIAGIGRYLFATENATYVIMYATDVQFDPENSDLMAEWNAMEQSEEEIRFVVDNILKD
;
A
#
# COMPACT_ATOMS: atom_id res chain seq x y z
N ALA A 1 -7.76 14.04 -25.54
CA ALA A 1 -8.63 14.79 -24.63
C ALA A 1 -9.82 15.34 -25.42
N ALA A 2 -10.99 14.74 -25.29
CA ALA A 2 -12.23 15.23 -25.91
C ALA A 2 -13.18 15.53 -24.76
N ALA A 3 -13.42 16.82 -24.50
CA ALA A 3 -14.44 17.28 -23.59
C ALA A 3 -15.80 17.16 -24.30
N LEU A 4 -16.69 16.34 -23.76
CA LEU A 4 -18.06 16.23 -24.24
C LEU A 4 -18.92 17.25 -23.47
N LEU A 5 -19.26 18.36 -24.13
CA LEU A 5 -20.16 19.39 -23.60
C LEU A 5 -21.59 18.98 -23.94
N LEU A 6 -22.36 18.49 -22.98
CA LEU A 6 -23.80 18.24 -23.12
C LEU A 6 -24.57 19.48 -22.67
N MET A 7 -25.05 20.29 -23.67
CA MET A 7 -26.03 21.34 -23.42
C MET A 7 -27.42 20.73 -23.48
N VAL A 8 -28.13 20.75 -22.37
CA VAL A 8 -29.57 20.50 -22.33
C VAL A 8 -30.27 21.86 -22.25
N SER A 9 -30.87 22.30 -23.35
CA SER A 9 -31.74 23.48 -23.39
C SER A 9 -33.18 23.03 -23.24
N SER A 10 -33.79 23.32 -22.07
CA SER A 10 -35.23 23.24 -21.91
C SER A 10 -35.79 24.65 -21.76
N PHE A 11 -36.65 25.03 -22.71
CA PHE A 11 -37.44 26.26 -22.64
C PHE A 11 -38.62 26.07 -21.69
N SER A 12 -38.68 26.87 -20.62
CA SER A 12 -39.94 27.22 -19.94
C SER A 12 -39.84 28.63 -19.38
N VAL A 13 -40.92 29.34 -19.58
CA VAL A 13 -41.10 30.76 -19.24
C VAL A 13 -41.14 30.91 -17.72
N GLY A 14 -40.23 31.73 -17.16
CA GLY A 14 -40.50 32.43 -15.88
C GLY A 14 -39.80 31.83 -14.63
N ALA A 15 -38.61 31.24 -14.74
CA ALA A 15 -37.78 30.99 -13.58
C ALA A 15 -36.33 31.38 -13.86
N ILE A 16 -35.76 32.20 -12.99
CA ILE A 16 -34.31 32.46 -12.99
C ILE A 16 -33.65 31.17 -12.61
N ALA A 17 -33.16 30.42 -13.60
CA ALA A 17 -32.35 29.21 -13.35
C ALA A 17 -30.96 29.64 -12.90
N PHE A 18 -30.66 29.45 -11.62
CA PHE A 18 -29.27 29.40 -11.18
C PHE A 18 -28.63 28.17 -11.85
N ALA A 19 -27.72 28.40 -12.78
CA ALA A 19 -26.91 27.36 -13.32
C ALA A 19 -26.02 26.80 -12.17
N HIS A 20 -26.39 25.65 -11.62
CA HIS A 20 -25.46 24.87 -10.82
C HIS A 20 -24.43 24.30 -11.78
N GLU A 21 -23.24 24.86 -11.69
CA GLU A 21 -22.07 24.26 -12.32
C GLU A 21 -21.85 22.87 -11.67
N ILE A 22 -22.23 21.81 -12.37
CA ILE A 22 -21.92 20.45 -11.93
C ILE A 22 -20.44 20.24 -12.25
N ILE A 23 -19.58 20.44 -11.27
CA ILE A 23 -18.19 20.03 -11.34
C ILE A 23 -18.21 18.49 -11.34
N ILE A 24 -18.08 17.88 -12.51
CA ILE A 24 -17.81 16.46 -12.62
C ILE A 24 -16.34 16.31 -12.24
N GLU A 25 -16.08 15.94 -10.99
CA GLU A 25 -14.74 15.48 -10.59
C GLU A 25 -14.43 14.25 -11.44
N VAL A 26 -13.55 14.41 -12.40
CA VAL A 26 -12.95 13.27 -13.10
C VAL A 26 -12.18 12.51 -12.03
N PRO A 27 -12.46 11.21 -11.80
CA PRO A 27 -11.69 10.44 -10.83
C PRO A 27 -10.21 10.56 -11.18
N VAL A 28 -9.42 11.11 -10.27
CA VAL A 28 -7.97 11.07 -10.40
C VAL A 28 -7.60 9.58 -10.43
N GLU A 29 -6.90 9.16 -11.46
CA GLU A 29 -6.44 7.77 -11.60
C GLU A 29 -5.55 7.47 -10.40
N GLN A 30 -6.10 6.78 -9.40
CA GLN A 30 -5.39 6.44 -8.17
C GLN A 30 -4.31 5.42 -8.47
N GLU A 31 -3.19 5.54 -7.79
CA GLU A 31 -2.11 4.56 -7.88
C GLU A 31 -2.53 3.28 -7.15
N ASN A 32 -2.66 2.18 -7.89
CA ASN A 32 -3.08 0.89 -7.36
C ASN A 32 -1.97 -0.14 -7.54
N VAL A 33 -1.67 -0.89 -6.48
CA VAL A 33 -0.84 -2.08 -6.54
C VAL A 33 -1.73 -3.30 -6.37
N VAL A 34 -1.76 -4.16 -7.37
CA VAL A 34 -2.56 -5.38 -7.37
C VAL A 34 -1.65 -6.57 -7.14
N LEU A 35 -1.86 -7.27 -6.03
CA LEU A 35 -1.21 -8.55 -5.71
C LEU A 35 -2.20 -9.65 -6.11
N GLU A 36 -2.19 -10.02 -7.41
CA GLU A 36 -3.20 -10.90 -8.02
C GLU A 36 -3.23 -12.28 -7.37
N GLU A 37 -2.07 -12.81 -6.97
CA GLU A 37 -1.92 -14.16 -6.39
C GLU A 37 -2.70 -14.32 -5.09
N ILE A 38 -2.94 -13.23 -4.39
CA ILE A 38 -3.64 -13.23 -3.10
C ILE A 38 -4.94 -12.42 -3.11
N GLY A 39 -5.33 -11.87 -4.27
CA GLY A 39 -6.56 -11.08 -4.42
C GLY A 39 -6.58 -9.81 -3.57
N LEU A 40 -5.42 -9.16 -3.39
CA LEU A 40 -5.27 -7.94 -2.62
C LEU A 40 -4.93 -6.76 -3.53
N THR A 41 -5.70 -5.68 -3.42
CA THR A 41 -5.38 -4.40 -4.05
C THR A 41 -5.07 -3.37 -2.97
N LEU A 42 -3.92 -2.72 -3.08
CA LEU A 42 -3.55 -1.56 -2.29
C LEU A 42 -3.82 -0.30 -3.11
N ILE A 43 -4.59 0.63 -2.56
CA ILE A 43 -4.81 1.95 -3.12
C ILE A 43 -3.88 2.89 -2.36
N LEU A 44 -2.83 3.34 -3.04
CA LEU A 44 -1.77 4.15 -2.46
C LEU A 44 -2.09 5.64 -2.52
N PRO A 45 -1.52 6.46 -1.62
CA PRO A 45 -1.62 7.92 -1.71
C PRO A 45 -1.04 8.43 -3.04
N ASP A 46 -1.65 9.45 -3.64
CA ASP A 46 -1.15 10.06 -4.88
C ASP A 46 0.29 10.59 -4.75
N SER A 47 0.69 10.99 -3.53
CA SER A 47 2.04 11.44 -3.20
C SER A 47 3.12 10.36 -3.39
N TRP A 48 2.72 9.07 -3.46
CA TRP A 48 3.62 7.93 -3.64
C TRP A 48 3.90 7.60 -5.10
N LYS A 49 3.17 8.19 -6.03
CA LYS A 49 3.28 7.88 -7.45
C LYS A 49 4.72 7.95 -7.96
N GLY A 50 5.22 6.80 -8.42
CA GLY A 50 6.58 6.65 -8.95
C GLY A 50 7.71 6.69 -7.90
N LYS A 51 7.39 6.74 -6.59
CA LYS A 51 8.37 6.86 -5.49
C LYS A 51 8.56 5.60 -4.69
N TYR A 52 7.86 4.52 -4.99
CA TYR A 52 7.98 3.23 -4.30
C TYR A 52 8.48 2.13 -5.23
N GLU A 53 8.97 1.07 -4.64
CA GLU A 53 9.22 -0.24 -5.25
C GLU A 53 8.51 -1.30 -4.42
N VAL A 54 8.03 -2.35 -5.10
CA VAL A 54 7.48 -3.54 -4.45
C VAL A 54 8.40 -4.71 -4.77
N ILE A 55 8.87 -5.38 -3.73
CA ILE A 55 9.80 -6.50 -3.84
C ILE A 55 9.09 -7.72 -3.28
N GLU A 56 8.93 -8.75 -4.12
CA GLU A 56 8.45 -10.05 -3.67
C GLU A 56 9.64 -10.93 -3.30
N ASP A 57 9.57 -11.52 -2.12
CA ASP A 57 10.59 -12.44 -1.62
C ASP A 57 9.94 -13.65 -0.95
N ILE A 58 10.68 -14.75 -0.85
CA ILE A 58 10.24 -15.98 -0.23
C ILE A 58 11.02 -16.20 1.07
N PHE A 59 10.30 -16.18 2.19
CA PHE A 59 10.90 -16.50 3.48
C PHE A 59 11.14 -18.01 3.60
N VAL A 60 12.38 -18.39 3.36
CA VAL A 60 12.82 -19.79 3.22
C VAL A 60 12.41 -20.74 4.37
N PRO A 61 12.43 -20.35 5.67
CA PRO A 61 12.11 -21.28 6.76
C PRO A 61 10.75 -21.94 6.66
N ASN A 62 9.75 -21.28 6.10
CA ASN A 62 8.39 -21.80 6.01
C ASN A 62 7.72 -21.59 4.64
N ASN A 63 8.51 -21.25 3.63
CA ASN A 63 8.04 -20.99 2.26
C ASN A 63 6.89 -19.95 2.20
N SER A 64 6.92 -18.98 3.11
CA SER A 64 5.97 -17.86 3.12
C SER A 64 6.41 -16.77 2.16
N THR A 65 5.48 -16.16 1.45
CA THR A 65 5.74 -15.03 0.59
C THR A 65 5.65 -13.73 1.38
N MET A 66 6.52 -12.79 1.04
CA MET A 66 6.56 -11.45 1.61
C MET A 66 6.63 -10.43 0.47
N TRP A 67 5.77 -9.44 0.51
CA TRP A 67 5.82 -8.28 -0.39
C TRP A 67 6.28 -7.06 0.40
N GLU A 68 7.48 -6.60 0.12
CA GLU A 68 8.11 -5.46 0.76
C GLU A 68 7.84 -4.20 -0.04
N PHE A 69 7.33 -3.16 0.60
CA PHE A 69 7.10 -1.84 0.03
C PHE A 69 8.20 -0.89 0.50
N CYS A 70 9.01 -0.41 -0.43
CA CYS A 70 10.18 0.41 -0.15
C CYS A 70 10.08 1.79 -0.78
N VAL A 71 10.67 2.80 -0.14
CA VAL A 71 10.95 4.09 -0.79
C VAL A 71 12.00 3.89 -1.86
N LYS A 72 11.63 4.15 -3.11
CA LYS A 72 12.44 3.86 -4.30
C LYS A 72 13.81 4.53 -4.31
N SER A 73 13.90 5.78 -3.88
CA SER A 73 15.16 6.51 -3.84
C SER A 73 16.13 5.91 -2.83
N VAL A 74 15.62 5.48 -1.65
CA VAL A 74 16.43 4.84 -0.61
C VAL A 74 16.90 3.47 -1.09
N TYR A 75 15.98 2.66 -1.64
CA TYR A 75 16.30 1.35 -2.18
C TYR A 75 17.39 1.42 -3.26
N ASN A 76 17.30 2.40 -4.19
CA ASN A 76 18.24 2.58 -5.27
C ASN A 76 19.56 3.22 -4.83
N ALA A 77 19.63 3.85 -3.66
CA ALA A 77 20.87 4.44 -3.15
C ALA A 77 21.93 3.37 -2.83
N GLN A 78 21.53 2.09 -2.74
CA GLN A 78 22.42 0.94 -2.51
C GLN A 78 23.47 1.24 -1.44
N THR A 79 23.00 1.65 -0.26
CA THR A 79 23.88 1.89 0.88
C THR A 79 24.81 0.69 1.05
N PRO A 80 26.10 0.89 1.28
CA PRO A 80 27.07 -0.20 1.34
C PRO A 80 26.56 -1.30 2.28
N ALA A 81 26.65 -2.53 1.80
CA ALA A 81 26.40 -3.67 2.63
C ALA A 81 27.38 -3.66 3.82
N ASP A 82 26.96 -4.18 4.95
CA ASP A 82 27.85 -4.48 6.05
C ASP A 82 28.90 -5.54 5.67
N GLU A 83 29.72 -5.97 6.61
CA GLU A 83 30.74 -7.03 6.38
C GLU A 83 30.14 -8.37 5.94
N SER A 84 28.82 -8.61 6.17
CA SER A 84 28.09 -9.80 5.72
C SER A 84 27.60 -9.72 4.28
N GLY A 85 27.61 -8.53 3.69
CA GLY A 85 27.07 -8.25 2.35
C GLY A 85 25.58 -7.89 2.38
N GLU A 86 24.98 -7.70 3.55
CA GLU A 86 23.60 -7.25 3.70
C GLU A 86 23.50 -5.73 3.54
N VAL A 87 22.50 -5.28 2.78
CA VAL A 87 22.19 -3.86 2.61
C VAL A 87 21.59 -3.32 3.91
N LEU A 88 22.25 -2.32 4.51
CA LEU A 88 21.83 -1.76 5.81
C LEU A 88 20.51 -1.03 5.75
N TYR A 89 20.25 -0.30 4.65
CA TYR A 89 19.07 0.54 4.51
C TYR A 89 18.33 0.20 3.21
N ARG A 90 17.18 -0.42 3.32
CA ARG A 90 16.36 -0.83 2.17
C ARG A 90 15.27 0.18 1.85
N GLY A 91 15.01 1.14 2.73
CA GLY A 91 13.92 2.08 2.58
C GLY A 91 12.55 1.48 2.84
N THR A 92 12.48 0.38 3.57
CA THR A 92 11.25 -0.33 3.87
C THR A 92 10.27 0.56 4.61
N LEU A 93 9.03 0.60 4.13
CA LEU A 93 7.89 1.22 4.82
C LEU A 93 7.12 0.13 5.58
N PHE A 94 6.68 -0.87 4.86
CA PHE A 94 5.96 -2.01 5.43
C PHE A 94 6.12 -3.26 4.57
N TYR A 95 5.69 -4.39 5.14
CA TYR A 95 5.57 -5.68 4.47
C TYR A 95 4.11 -6.15 4.50
N ILE A 96 3.66 -6.78 3.42
CA ILE A 96 2.55 -7.74 3.47
C ILE A 96 3.20 -9.11 3.62
N PHE A 97 2.91 -9.80 4.70
CA PHE A 97 3.51 -11.09 5.01
C PHE A 97 2.44 -12.19 5.03
N GLN A 98 2.77 -13.31 4.39
CA GLN A 98 1.96 -14.51 4.36
C GLN A 98 2.39 -15.48 5.47
N TYR A 99 1.49 -15.82 6.37
CA TYR A 99 1.65 -16.98 7.24
C TYR A 99 1.06 -18.20 6.53
N ALA A 100 1.88 -18.92 5.77
CA ALA A 100 1.47 -20.14 5.06
C ALA A 100 1.03 -21.22 6.04
N ASP A 101 0.05 -22.02 5.64
CA ASP A 101 -0.54 -23.11 6.44
C ASP A 101 -1.25 -22.67 7.74
N TYR A 102 -1.44 -21.36 7.95
CA TYR A 102 -2.21 -20.81 9.06
C TYR A 102 -3.41 -20.04 8.49
N CYS A 103 -4.60 -20.59 8.68
CA CYS A 103 -5.86 -19.92 8.34
C CYS A 103 -6.53 -19.47 9.64
N MET A 104 -6.35 -18.20 10.02
CA MET A 104 -6.84 -17.65 11.27
C MET A 104 -7.86 -16.54 11.00
N SER A 105 -8.94 -16.52 11.77
CA SER A 105 -9.76 -15.31 11.90
C SER A 105 -8.96 -14.19 12.60
N ALA A 106 -9.41 -12.96 12.49
CA ALA A 106 -8.78 -11.82 13.19
C ALA A 106 -8.66 -12.07 14.69
N LYS A 107 -9.70 -12.67 15.31
CA LYS A 107 -9.72 -13.00 16.73
C LYS A 107 -8.68 -14.06 17.11
N GLU A 108 -8.55 -15.11 16.30
CA GLU A 108 -7.55 -16.16 16.53
C GLU A 108 -6.14 -15.61 16.37
N PHE A 109 -5.91 -14.74 15.38
CA PHE A 109 -4.65 -14.08 15.19
C PHE A 109 -4.26 -13.23 16.41
N GLU A 110 -5.17 -12.40 16.95
CA GLU A 110 -4.94 -11.63 18.17
C GLU A 110 -4.60 -12.51 19.38
N GLN A 111 -5.21 -13.68 19.48
CA GLN A 111 -5.00 -14.62 20.60
C GLN A 111 -3.77 -15.51 20.42
N SER A 112 -3.24 -15.64 19.22
CA SER A 112 -2.14 -16.55 18.91
C SER A 112 -0.79 -16.15 19.48
N GLY A 113 -0.64 -14.86 19.85
CA GLY A 113 0.64 -14.27 20.24
C GLY A 113 1.59 -14.00 19.06
N ILE A 114 1.19 -14.38 17.83
CA ILE A 114 1.92 -14.07 16.60
C ILE A 114 1.75 -12.58 16.25
N ALA A 115 0.71 -11.95 16.80
CA ALA A 115 0.32 -10.57 16.51
C ALA A 115 1.41 -9.50 16.79
N GLY A 116 2.45 -9.81 17.55
CA GLY A 116 3.61 -8.97 17.91
C GLY A 116 3.62 -7.55 17.34
N ILE A 117 4.15 -7.41 16.14
CA ILE A 117 4.24 -6.15 15.40
C ILE A 117 3.32 -6.10 14.16
N GLY A 118 2.62 -7.22 13.86
CA GLY A 118 1.77 -7.33 12.68
C GLY A 118 0.32 -6.97 12.97
N ARG A 119 -0.36 -6.40 11.98
CA ARG A 119 -1.81 -6.18 11.97
C ARG A 119 -2.46 -7.11 10.96
N TYR A 120 -3.49 -7.83 11.39
CA TYR A 120 -4.29 -8.70 10.54
C TYR A 120 -4.90 -7.93 9.38
N LEU A 121 -4.83 -8.48 8.18
CA LEU A 121 -5.51 -7.97 6.99
C LEU A 121 -6.68 -8.89 6.62
N PHE A 122 -6.41 -10.14 6.28
CA PHE A 122 -7.40 -11.14 5.91
C PHE A 122 -6.79 -12.56 5.97
N ALA A 123 -7.62 -13.56 5.78
CA ALA A 123 -7.18 -14.94 5.59
C ALA A 123 -7.83 -15.56 4.36
N THR A 124 -7.16 -16.55 3.79
CA THR A 124 -7.68 -17.48 2.77
C THR A 124 -7.76 -18.88 3.34
N GLU A 125 -8.18 -19.87 2.54
CA GLU A 125 -8.20 -21.27 2.98
C GLU A 125 -6.81 -21.82 3.39
N ASN A 126 -5.73 -21.20 2.95
CA ASN A 126 -4.39 -21.74 3.08
C ASN A 126 -3.42 -20.82 3.83
N ALA A 127 -3.80 -19.57 4.13
CA ALA A 127 -2.89 -18.61 4.74
C ALA A 127 -3.59 -17.46 5.43
N THR A 128 -2.89 -16.85 6.39
CA THR A 128 -3.24 -15.55 6.99
C THR A 128 -2.27 -14.48 6.49
N TYR A 129 -2.80 -13.32 6.12
CA TYR A 129 -2.03 -12.19 5.62
C TYR A 129 -2.06 -11.04 6.63
N VAL A 130 -0.90 -10.48 6.88
CA VAL A 130 -0.72 -9.39 7.84
C VAL A 130 0.11 -8.28 7.23
N ILE A 131 -0.09 -7.05 7.71
CA ILE A 131 0.82 -5.95 7.45
C ILE A 131 1.73 -5.76 8.64
N MET A 132 3.03 -5.59 8.40
CA MET A 132 4.06 -5.28 9.39
C MET A 132 4.80 -4.03 8.96
N TYR A 133 4.84 -3.02 9.83
CA TYR A 133 5.55 -1.77 9.58
C TYR A 133 7.01 -1.89 10.02
N ALA A 134 7.90 -1.16 9.34
CA ALA A 134 9.29 -1.06 9.77
C ALA A 134 9.38 -0.42 11.16
N THR A 135 10.24 -0.96 12.02
CA THR A 135 10.37 -0.50 13.41
C THR A 135 11.73 0.16 13.70
N ASP A 136 12.63 0.12 12.73
CA ASP A 136 13.99 0.67 12.82
C ASP A 136 14.26 1.64 11.68
N VAL A 137 15.42 2.30 11.72
CA VAL A 137 15.81 3.28 10.70
C VAL A 137 16.08 2.59 9.38
N GLN A 138 15.34 2.99 8.34
CA GLN A 138 15.36 2.38 7.02
C GLN A 138 16.13 3.19 5.97
N PHE A 139 16.82 4.25 6.36
CA PHE A 139 17.56 5.17 5.49
C PHE A 139 18.90 5.56 6.14
N ASP A 140 19.86 6.01 5.33
CA ASP A 140 21.10 6.57 5.84
C ASP A 140 20.83 7.88 6.58
N PRO A 141 21.04 7.95 7.91
CA PRO A 141 20.77 9.15 8.69
C PRO A 141 21.67 10.34 8.36
N GLU A 142 22.77 10.13 7.64
CA GLU A 142 23.64 11.20 7.14
C GLU A 142 23.11 11.82 5.84
N ASN A 143 22.15 11.16 5.16
CA ASN A 143 21.51 11.64 3.95
C ASN A 143 20.15 12.28 4.24
N SER A 144 20.13 13.59 4.43
CA SER A 144 18.94 14.36 4.77
C SER A 144 17.82 14.28 3.73
N ASP A 145 18.14 14.11 2.45
CA ASP A 145 17.16 14.08 1.37
C ASP A 145 16.42 12.74 1.38
N LEU A 146 17.14 11.62 1.52
CA LEU A 146 16.54 10.29 1.65
C LEU A 146 15.69 10.17 2.93
N MET A 147 16.18 10.73 4.04
CA MET A 147 15.44 10.81 5.30
C MET A 147 14.13 11.59 5.12
N ALA A 148 14.15 12.73 4.46
CA ALA A 148 12.97 13.57 4.25
C ALA A 148 11.93 12.84 3.36
N GLU A 149 12.36 12.16 2.32
CA GLU A 149 11.47 11.42 1.42
C GLU A 149 10.84 10.22 2.13
N TRP A 150 11.64 9.43 2.87
CA TRP A 150 11.13 8.29 3.65
C TRP A 150 10.09 8.74 4.69
N ASN A 151 10.41 9.77 5.48
CA ASN A 151 9.50 10.31 6.49
C ASN A 151 8.18 10.84 5.88
N ALA A 152 8.25 11.47 4.70
CA ALA A 152 7.05 11.99 4.04
C ALA A 152 6.12 10.85 3.57
N MET A 153 6.67 9.73 3.15
CA MET A 153 5.90 8.55 2.76
C MET A 153 5.36 7.81 3.99
N GLU A 154 6.18 7.60 5.02
CA GLU A 154 5.77 6.97 6.27
C GLU A 154 4.60 7.71 6.92
N GLN A 155 4.62 9.04 6.96
CA GLN A 155 3.52 9.85 7.51
C GLN A 155 2.19 9.72 6.77
N SER A 156 2.21 9.29 5.51
CA SER A 156 1.00 9.08 4.69
C SER A 156 0.55 7.61 4.61
N GLU A 157 1.18 6.69 5.32
CA GLU A 157 0.80 5.27 5.34
C GLU A 157 -0.65 5.04 5.82
N GLU A 158 -1.17 5.90 6.69
CA GLU A 158 -2.55 5.81 7.16
C GLU A 158 -3.60 6.06 6.06
N GLU A 159 -3.19 6.67 4.94
CA GLU A 159 -4.06 6.91 3.78
C GLU A 159 -4.21 5.66 2.89
N ILE A 160 -3.37 4.64 3.08
CA ILE A 160 -3.41 3.39 2.31
C ILE A 160 -4.72 2.66 2.59
N ARG A 161 -5.41 2.27 1.52
CA ARG A 161 -6.62 1.45 1.60
C ARG A 161 -6.36 0.08 1.02
N PHE A 162 -6.91 -0.93 1.68
CA PHE A 162 -6.81 -2.32 1.27
C PHE A 162 -8.16 -2.80 0.77
N VAL A 163 -8.19 -3.38 -0.43
CA VAL A 163 -9.37 -4.02 -1.03
C VAL A 163 -9.05 -5.48 -1.25
N VAL A 164 -9.85 -6.36 -0.67
CA VAL A 164 -9.68 -7.82 -0.79
C VAL A 164 -10.83 -8.37 -1.62
N ASP A 165 -10.49 -8.99 -2.77
CA ASP A 165 -11.48 -9.47 -3.73
C ASP A 165 -12.11 -10.81 -3.33
N ASN A 166 -11.39 -11.64 -2.57
CA ASN A 166 -11.81 -12.98 -2.18
C ASN A 166 -11.63 -13.19 -0.67
N ILE A 167 -12.53 -12.61 0.12
CA ILE A 167 -12.60 -12.92 1.55
C ILE A 167 -13.34 -14.26 1.68
N LEU A 168 -12.72 -15.24 2.35
CA LEU A 168 -13.48 -16.35 2.90
C LEU A 168 -14.50 -15.74 3.87
N LYS A 169 -15.78 -15.93 3.53
CA LYS A 169 -16.85 -15.44 4.42
C LYS A 169 -16.76 -16.24 5.71
N ASP A 170 -16.59 -15.55 6.81
CA ASP A 170 -16.79 -16.07 8.16
C ASP A 170 -18.20 -16.70 8.31
#